data_f930fdc8c4c758b705d035298403b17a
#
_entry.id   f930fdc8c4c758b705d035298403b17a
#
_cell.length_a   1.000
_cell.length_b   1.000
_cell.length_c   1.000
_cell.angle_alpha   90.00
_cell.angle_beta   90.00
_cell.angle_gamma   90.00
#
_symmetry.space_group_name_H-M   'P 1'
#
loop_
_entity.id
_entity.type
_entity.pdbx_description
1 polymer ?
#
loop_
_entity_poly.entity_id
_entity_poly.type
_entity_poly.pdbx_seq_one_letter_code
_entity_poly.pdbx_strand_id
1 'polypeptide(L)'
;MPGAAGHRSHLPEVTFCLRTIAERLHGGQHRRMNSSFCHLLHPLRLAAAFTIAAVALSFMPDASAHGAWRWGALAGFTALFVLHTVLPQTHALRTVATLLQAVLALLLVWIEPRAGTAPVLLVMLVAQAGMTWPPLRVLLLALVLNAGMYAVLVHAGFDRALLIVSIYAGFQAFAALTAHYARSAERARDTLAYVNADLLATRALLADSARDAERLRLARELHDVAGHKLTALRINLRLLSADPALAQREEVAVVEQLSAELLSDIRNVVQSLRDDQGLDLQTALRALAAPFPRP
;
A
#
# COMPACT_ATOMS: atom_id res chain seq x y z
N MET A 1 34.47 12.92 44.32
CA MET A 1 33.12 12.42 44.03
C MET A 1 33.05 12.13 42.56
N PRO A 2 32.98 10.89 42.08
CA PRO A 2 32.95 10.54 40.70
C PRO A 2 31.50 10.23 40.26
N GLY A 3 31.11 10.77 39.10
CA GLY A 3 29.83 10.54 38.43
C GLY A 3 29.78 9.19 37.72
N ALA A 4 28.67 8.53 37.90
CA ALA A 4 28.37 7.22 37.31
C ALA A 4 28.08 7.33 35.81
N ALA A 5 28.88 6.64 35.02
CA ALA A 5 28.64 6.40 33.60
C ALA A 5 27.59 5.30 33.42
N GLY A 6 26.43 5.66 32.90
CA GLY A 6 25.37 4.72 32.55
C GLY A 6 25.69 3.87 31.33
N HIS A 7 25.82 2.59 31.56
CA HIS A 7 25.95 1.53 30.55
C HIS A 7 24.59 1.37 29.83
N ARG A 8 24.44 1.91 28.64
CA ARG A 8 23.30 1.58 27.75
C ARG A 8 23.61 0.25 27.06
N SER A 9 22.97 -0.79 27.55
CA SER A 9 22.91 -2.09 26.92
C SER A 9 22.14 -2.01 25.59
N HIS A 10 22.83 -2.31 24.50
CA HIS A 10 22.20 -2.60 23.19
C HIS A 10 21.35 -3.87 23.32
N LEU A 11 20.04 -3.74 23.40
CA LEU A 11 19.11 -4.84 23.21
C LEU A 11 18.92 -5.06 21.70
N PRO A 12 18.98 -6.30 21.21
CA PRO A 12 19.06 -6.57 19.79
C PRO A 12 17.74 -6.35 19.05
N GLU A 13 17.84 -5.90 17.81
CA GLU A 13 16.75 -5.67 16.84
C GLU A 13 15.80 -6.85 16.64
N VAL A 14 16.18 -8.06 17.04
CA VAL A 14 15.34 -9.27 17.00
C VAL A 14 14.09 -9.15 17.86
N THR A 15 14.16 -8.46 19.01
CA THR A 15 12.99 -8.27 19.90
C THR A 15 11.97 -7.29 19.29
N PHE A 16 12.41 -6.32 18.51
CA PHE A 16 11.53 -5.39 17.78
C PHE A 16 10.80 -6.10 16.65
N CYS A 17 11.50 -6.96 15.91
CA CYS A 17 10.92 -7.72 14.79
C CYS A 17 9.87 -8.75 15.28
N LEU A 18 10.15 -9.44 16.39
CA LEU A 18 9.20 -10.40 16.99
C LEU A 18 7.97 -9.71 17.58
N ARG A 19 8.12 -8.51 18.15
CA ARG A 19 7.00 -7.71 18.64
C ARG A 19 6.10 -7.23 17.51
N THR A 20 6.69 -6.81 16.38
CA THR A 20 5.94 -6.39 15.17
C THR A 20 5.20 -7.55 14.52
N ILE A 21 5.78 -8.76 14.54
CA ILE A 21 5.13 -9.99 14.04
C ILE A 21 4.00 -10.43 14.99
N ALA A 22 4.20 -10.37 16.30
CA ALA A 22 3.18 -10.68 17.30
C ALA A 22 2.00 -9.69 17.25
N GLU A 23 2.26 -8.39 17.06
CA GLU A 23 1.23 -7.38 16.87
C GLU A 23 0.45 -7.57 15.55
N ARG A 24 1.11 -8.09 14.48
CA ARG A 24 0.42 -8.45 13.23
C ARG A 24 -0.46 -9.69 13.36
N LEU A 25 -0.07 -10.67 14.15
CA LEU A 25 -0.84 -11.91 14.35
C LEU A 25 -2.03 -11.72 15.29
N HIS A 26 -1.92 -10.88 16.33
CA HIS A 26 -3.03 -10.60 17.25
C HIS A 26 -3.95 -9.46 16.77
N GLY A 27 -3.47 -8.54 15.93
CA GLY A 27 -4.24 -7.41 15.40
C GLY A 27 -5.18 -7.75 14.22
N GLY A 28 -5.09 -8.95 13.64
CA GLY A 28 -5.78 -9.30 12.39
C GLY A 28 -7.30 -9.40 12.51
N GLN A 29 -7.86 -9.73 13.67
CA GLN A 29 -9.31 -9.84 13.87
C GLN A 29 -9.97 -8.50 14.28
N HIS A 30 -9.34 -7.70 15.11
CA HIS A 30 -9.87 -6.38 15.51
C HIS A 30 -9.73 -5.31 14.41
N ARG A 31 -8.75 -5.41 13.52
CA ARG A 31 -8.56 -4.48 12.40
C ARG A 31 -9.59 -4.62 11.28
N ARG A 32 -10.16 -5.81 11.07
CA ARG A 32 -11.23 -6.01 10.06
C ARG A 32 -12.55 -5.35 10.45
N MET A 33 -12.90 -5.30 11.72
CA MET A 33 -14.12 -4.64 12.19
C MET A 33 -13.99 -3.10 12.18
N ASN A 34 -12.81 -2.56 12.52
CA ASN A 34 -12.57 -1.12 12.48
C ASN A 34 -12.40 -0.56 11.05
N SER A 35 -11.90 -1.36 10.09
CA SER A 35 -11.78 -0.92 8.68
C SER A 35 -13.17 -0.72 8.04
N SER A 36 -14.15 -1.55 8.37
CA SER A 36 -15.52 -1.41 7.85
C SER A 36 -16.21 -0.14 8.37
N PHE A 37 -15.97 0.25 9.61
CA PHE A 37 -16.47 1.52 10.18
C PHE A 37 -15.74 2.75 9.61
N CYS A 38 -14.45 2.71 9.41
CA CYS A 38 -13.69 3.77 8.73
C CYS A 38 -14.12 3.94 7.26
N HIS A 39 -14.51 2.87 6.58
CA HIS A 39 -15.06 2.93 5.24
C HIS A 39 -16.45 3.59 5.20
N LEU A 40 -17.28 3.45 6.23
CA LEU A 40 -18.58 4.11 6.33
C LEU A 40 -18.48 5.63 6.56
N LEU A 41 -17.45 6.08 7.27
CA LEU A 41 -17.18 7.50 7.57
C LEU A 41 -16.41 8.24 6.47
N HIS A 42 -16.25 7.65 5.29
CA HIS A 42 -15.61 8.35 4.17
C HIS A 42 -16.42 9.62 3.82
N PRO A 43 -15.81 10.82 3.72
CA PRO A 43 -16.51 12.09 3.60
C PRO A 43 -17.47 12.14 2.40
N LEU A 44 -17.15 11.45 1.30
CA LEU A 44 -18.02 11.33 0.13
C LEU A 44 -19.31 10.56 0.42
N ARG A 45 -19.28 9.55 1.29
CA ARG A 45 -20.49 8.79 1.68
C ARG A 45 -21.36 9.58 2.61
N LEU A 46 -20.78 10.35 3.50
CA LEU A 46 -21.50 11.28 4.38
C LEU A 46 -22.19 12.36 3.55
N ALA A 47 -21.50 12.96 2.59
CA ALA A 47 -22.09 13.92 1.66
C ALA A 47 -23.25 13.33 0.85
N ALA A 48 -23.10 12.09 0.36
CA ALA A 48 -24.17 11.40 -0.35
C ALA A 48 -25.37 11.11 0.55
N ALA A 49 -25.14 10.63 1.77
CA ALA A 49 -26.20 10.38 2.74
C ALA A 49 -26.96 11.67 3.10
N PHE A 50 -26.23 12.78 3.30
CA PHE A 50 -26.81 14.09 3.53
C PHE A 50 -27.67 14.55 2.34
N THR A 51 -27.19 14.37 1.12
CA THR A 51 -27.92 14.71 -0.11
C THR A 51 -29.22 13.91 -0.23
N ILE A 52 -29.17 12.58 0.01
CA ILE A 52 -30.35 11.73 -0.02
C ILE A 52 -31.34 12.14 1.07
N ALA A 53 -30.86 12.45 2.28
CA ALA A 53 -31.68 12.93 3.38
C ALA A 53 -32.37 14.28 3.04
N ALA A 54 -31.64 15.20 2.39
CA ALA A 54 -32.22 16.48 1.94
C ALA A 54 -33.33 16.28 0.89
N VAL A 55 -33.12 15.33 -0.06
CA VAL A 55 -34.19 14.97 -1.02
C VAL A 55 -35.36 14.33 -0.31
N ALA A 56 -35.15 13.44 0.65
CA ALA A 56 -36.21 12.82 1.44
C ALA A 56 -37.03 13.86 2.24
N LEU A 57 -36.35 14.83 2.85
CA LEU A 57 -37.01 15.92 3.58
C LEU A 57 -37.86 16.80 2.69
N SER A 58 -37.48 17.01 1.42
CA SER A 58 -38.27 17.79 0.48
C SER A 58 -39.60 17.13 0.08
N PHE A 59 -39.72 15.81 0.32
CA PHE A 59 -40.96 15.07 0.05
C PHE A 59 -41.92 15.00 1.25
N MET A 60 -41.54 15.44 2.45
CA MET A 60 -42.31 15.33 3.67
C MET A 60 -43.64 16.15 3.69
N PRO A 61 -43.72 17.37 3.07
CA PRO A 61 -44.91 18.23 3.24
C PRO A 61 -46.17 17.76 2.52
N ASP A 62 -46.06 16.86 1.52
CA ASP A 62 -47.17 16.53 0.63
C ASP A 62 -47.74 15.13 0.90
N ALA A 63 -48.98 15.07 1.40
CA ALA A 63 -49.82 13.88 1.46
C ALA A 63 -50.45 13.56 0.07
N SER A 64 -49.61 13.59 -1.00
CA SER A 64 -50.12 13.35 -2.37
C SER A 64 -50.38 11.86 -2.65
N ALA A 65 -51.30 11.58 -3.59
CA ALA A 65 -51.63 10.21 -4.02
C ALA A 65 -50.41 9.39 -4.53
N HIS A 66 -49.32 10.06 -4.88
CA HIS A 66 -48.06 9.44 -5.38
C HIS A 66 -47.03 9.17 -4.28
N GLY A 67 -47.37 9.36 -3.00
CA GLY A 67 -46.43 9.23 -1.87
C GLY A 67 -45.68 7.90 -1.84
N ALA A 68 -46.40 6.78 -2.03
CA ALA A 68 -45.78 5.45 -2.00
C ALA A 68 -44.72 5.25 -3.11
N TRP A 69 -44.99 5.72 -4.32
CA TRP A 69 -44.08 5.59 -5.46
C TRP A 69 -42.79 6.44 -5.29
N ARG A 70 -42.91 7.63 -4.72
CA ARG A 70 -41.79 8.51 -4.41
C ARG A 70 -40.84 7.85 -3.43
N TRP A 71 -41.39 7.36 -2.31
CA TRP A 71 -40.58 6.69 -1.28
C TRP A 71 -39.98 5.39 -1.78
N GLY A 72 -40.74 4.61 -2.59
CA GLY A 72 -40.22 3.39 -3.22
C GLY A 72 -39.05 3.66 -4.17
N ALA A 73 -39.19 4.68 -5.03
CA ALA A 73 -38.12 5.04 -5.97
C ALA A 73 -36.88 5.59 -5.25
N LEU A 74 -37.03 6.42 -4.21
CA LEU A 74 -35.91 6.93 -3.41
C LEU A 74 -35.22 5.82 -2.61
N ALA A 75 -36.01 4.91 -2.02
CA ALA A 75 -35.48 3.75 -1.31
C ALA A 75 -34.71 2.83 -2.27
N GLY A 76 -35.25 2.56 -3.47
CA GLY A 76 -34.57 1.77 -4.50
C GLY A 76 -33.27 2.41 -4.96
N PHE A 77 -33.28 3.73 -5.21
CA PHE A 77 -32.08 4.49 -5.56
C PHE A 77 -31.02 4.37 -4.46
N THR A 78 -31.44 4.58 -3.20
CA THR A 78 -30.53 4.51 -2.04
C THR A 78 -29.96 3.11 -1.83
N ALA A 79 -30.80 2.07 -1.95
CA ALA A 79 -30.39 0.68 -1.85
C ALA A 79 -29.33 0.32 -2.91
N LEU A 80 -29.54 0.72 -4.16
CA LEU A 80 -28.58 0.52 -5.25
C LEU A 80 -27.29 1.31 -5.02
N PHE A 81 -27.39 2.53 -4.48
CA PHE A 81 -26.23 3.33 -4.13
C PHE A 81 -25.38 2.65 -3.06
N VAL A 82 -25.99 2.16 -1.98
CA VAL A 82 -25.30 1.41 -0.93
C VAL A 82 -24.72 0.11 -1.47
N LEU A 83 -25.50 -0.63 -2.27
CA LEU A 83 -25.05 -1.87 -2.90
C LEU A 83 -23.80 -1.64 -3.76
N HIS A 84 -23.78 -0.57 -4.55
CA HIS A 84 -22.65 -0.20 -5.40
C HIS A 84 -21.40 0.16 -4.59
N THR A 85 -21.56 0.73 -3.38
CA THR A 85 -20.44 1.20 -2.56
C THR A 85 -19.89 0.13 -1.61
N VAL A 86 -20.69 -0.86 -1.21
CA VAL A 86 -20.34 -1.85 -0.18
C VAL A 86 -19.88 -3.17 -0.78
N LEU A 87 -20.52 -3.65 -1.86
CA LEU A 87 -20.23 -4.95 -2.42
C LEU A 87 -19.24 -4.87 -3.60
N PRO A 88 -18.23 -5.76 -3.63
CA PRO A 88 -17.38 -5.94 -4.80
C PRO A 88 -18.24 -6.51 -5.93
N GLN A 89 -18.54 -5.70 -6.92
CA GLN A 89 -19.40 -6.09 -8.05
C GLN A 89 -18.57 -6.36 -9.30
N THR A 90 -19.03 -7.32 -10.09
CA THR A 90 -18.51 -7.49 -11.46
C THR A 90 -18.85 -6.25 -12.30
N HIS A 91 -18.07 -5.98 -13.36
CA HIS A 91 -18.29 -4.83 -14.22
C HIS A 91 -19.73 -4.77 -14.80
N ALA A 92 -20.31 -5.93 -15.12
CA ALA A 92 -21.68 -6.03 -15.64
C ALA A 92 -22.73 -5.62 -14.61
N LEU A 93 -22.69 -6.16 -13.39
CA LEU A 93 -23.60 -5.82 -12.31
C LEU A 93 -23.54 -4.34 -11.95
N ARG A 94 -22.33 -3.78 -11.92
CA ARG A 94 -22.11 -2.36 -11.64
C ARG A 94 -22.76 -1.47 -12.71
N THR A 95 -22.64 -1.84 -13.98
CA THR A 95 -23.27 -1.11 -15.09
C THR A 95 -24.79 -1.17 -15.00
N VAL A 96 -25.35 -2.36 -14.77
CA VAL A 96 -26.81 -2.54 -14.62
C VAL A 96 -27.32 -1.73 -13.42
N ALA A 97 -26.66 -1.77 -12.28
CA ALA A 97 -27.04 -1.00 -11.09
C ALA A 97 -27.05 0.51 -11.37
N THR A 98 -26.01 1.03 -12.06
CA THR A 98 -25.94 2.45 -12.45
C THR A 98 -27.04 2.85 -13.40
N LEU A 99 -27.37 2.01 -14.39
CA LEU A 99 -28.47 2.29 -15.32
C LEU A 99 -29.82 2.24 -14.61
N LEU A 100 -30.06 1.30 -13.69
CA LEU A 100 -31.26 1.24 -12.89
C LEU A 100 -31.41 2.47 -11.97
N GLN A 101 -30.33 2.92 -11.36
CA GLN A 101 -30.27 4.17 -10.61
C GLN A 101 -30.63 5.38 -11.48
N ALA A 102 -30.15 5.42 -12.74
CA ALA A 102 -30.47 6.46 -13.69
C ALA A 102 -31.99 6.53 -13.98
N VAL A 103 -32.59 5.37 -14.21
CA VAL A 103 -34.05 5.27 -14.41
C VAL A 103 -34.81 5.74 -13.18
N LEU A 104 -34.42 5.28 -11.97
CA LEU A 104 -35.09 5.68 -10.74
C LEU A 104 -34.97 7.19 -10.46
N ALA A 105 -33.78 7.77 -10.74
CA ALA A 105 -33.58 9.21 -10.57
C ALA A 105 -34.42 10.03 -11.56
N LEU A 106 -34.48 9.62 -12.83
CA LEU A 106 -35.39 10.28 -13.82
C LEU A 106 -36.86 10.09 -13.48
N LEU A 107 -37.25 8.92 -12.96
CA LEU A 107 -38.62 8.67 -12.48
C LEU A 107 -38.97 9.62 -11.32
N LEU A 108 -38.02 9.86 -10.39
CA LEU A 108 -38.25 10.83 -9.31
C LEU A 108 -38.44 12.26 -9.84
N VAL A 109 -37.64 12.67 -10.83
CA VAL A 109 -37.83 13.97 -11.51
C VAL A 109 -39.17 14.03 -12.23
N TRP A 110 -39.65 12.92 -12.82
CA TRP A 110 -40.96 12.85 -13.47
C TRP A 110 -42.13 12.97 -12.48
N ILE A 111 -42.05 12.28 -11.34
CA ILE A 111 -43.11 12.29 -10.32
C ILE A 111 -43.24 13.68 -9.66
N GLU A 112 -42.08 14.33 -9.40
CA GLU A 112 -42.01 15.61 -8.68
C GLU A 112 -41.16 16.66 -9.44
N PRO A 113 -41.56 17.09 -10.61
CA PRO A 113 -40.79 18.04 -11.40
C PRO A 113 -40.63 19.40 -10.73
N ARG A 114 -41.55 19.75 -9.79
CA ARG A 114 -41.55 21.03 -9.07
C ARG A 114 -40.76 21.01 -7.78
N ALA A 115 -40.36 19.85 -7.24
CA ALA A 115 -39.64 19.77 -5.99
C ALA A 115 -38.20 20.35 -6.07
N GLY A 116 -37.61 20.51 -7.27
CA GLY A 116 -36.31 21.11 -7.50
C GLY A 116 -35.12 20.30 -6.93
N THR A 117 -35.37 19.39 -6.00
CA THR A 117 -34.33 18.59 -5.32
C THR A 117 -34.03 17.26 -6.01
N ALA A 118 -35.00 16.65 -6.67
CA ALA A 118 -34.84 15.36 -7.36
C ALA A 118 -33.68 15.35 -8.39
N PRO A 119 -33.43 16.42 -9.21
CA PRO A 119 -32.33 16.46 -10.15
C PRO A 119 -30.95 16.37 -9.50
N VAL A 120 -30.82 16.64 -8.20
CA VAL A 120 -29.52 16.49 -7.47
C VAL A 120 -29.06 15.02 -7.44
N LEU A 121 -30.00 14.07 -7.47
CA LEU A 121 -29.66 12.64 -7.55
C LEU A 121 -29.00 12.29 -8.89
N LEU A 122 -29.26 13.00 -9.97
CA LEU A 122 -28.56 12.86 -11.25
C LEU A 122 -27.12 13.35 -11.16
N VAL A 123 -26.86 14.42 -10.41
CA VAL A 123 -25.50 14.91 -10.15
C VAL A 123 -24.71 13.86 -9.36
N MET A 124 -25.33 13.31 -8.32
CA MET A 124 -24.72 12.27 -7.49
C MET A 124 -24.40 10.99 -8.30
N LEU A 125 -25.30 10.59 -9.20
CA LEU A 125 -25.11 9.45 -10.09
C LEU A 125 -23.94 9.67 -11.06
N VAL A 126 -23.82 10.86 -11.65
CA VAL A 126 -22.71 11.20 -12.55
C VAL A 126 -21.39 11.23 -11.79
N ALA A 127 -21.35 11.75 -10.55
CA ALA A 127 -20.17 11.68 -9.69
C ALA A 127 -19.76 10.23 -9.40
N GLN A 128 -20.72 9.37 -9.07
CA GLN A 128 -20.50 7.94 -8.82
C GLN A 128 -19.96 7.22 -10.07
N ALA A 129 -20.54 7.49 -11.25
CA ALA A 129 -20.07 6.95 -12.52
C ALA A 129 -18.65 7.43 -12.85
N GLY A 130 -18.32 8.70 -12.54
CA GLY A 130 -16.99 9.29 -12.73
C GLY A 130 -15.89 8.57 -11.95
N MET A 131 -16.21 7.98 -10.81
CA MET A 131 -15.28 7.17 -10.03
C MET A 131 -14.99 5.79 -10.65
N THR A 132 -15.83 5.28 -11.53
CA THR A 132 -15.76 3.89 -12.01
C THR A 132 -15.59 3.76 -13.51
N TRP A 133 -16.17 4.66 -14.30
CA TRP A 133 -16.22 4.57 -15.75
C TRP A 133 -15.19 5.47 -16.44
N PRO A 134 -14.83 5.17 -17.68
CA PRO A 134 -14.02 6.06 -18.50
C PRO A 134 -14.79 7.35 -18.83
N PRO A 135 -14.09 8.48 -19.05
CA PRO A 135 -14.72 9.80 -19.20
C PRO A 135 -15.76 9.88 -20.33
N LEU A 136 -15.54 9.18 -21.44
CA LEU A 136 -16.47 9.16 -22.56
C LEU A 136 -17.83 8.55 -22.17
N ARG A 137 -17.83 7.45 -21.40
CA ARG A 137 -19.08 6.82 -20.93
C ARG A 137 -19.84 7.70 -19.93
N VAL A 138 -19.08 8.41 -19.07
CA VAL A 138 -19.66 9.37 -18.12
C VAL A 138 -20.31 10.54 -18.86
N LEU A 139 -19.66 11.06 -19.91
CA LEU A 139 -20.20 12.11 -20.75
C LEU A 139 -21.49 11.67 -21.47
N LEU A 140 -21.49 10.47 -22.05
CA LEU A 140 -22.69 9.92 -22.71
C LEU A 140 -23.84 9.73 -21.72
N LEU A 141 -23.56 9.21 -20.52
CA LEU A 141 -24.55 9.10 -19.45
C LEU A 141 -25.11 10.47 -19.08
N ALA A 142 -24.27 11.47 -18.85
CA ALA A 142 -24.69 12.82 -18.50
C ALA A 142 -25.56 13.45 -19.61
N LEU A 143 -25.19 13.26 -20.88
CA LEU A 143 -26.00 13.73 -22.02
C LEU A 143 -27.40 13.10 -22.04
N VAL A 144 -27.48 11.77 -21.86
CA VAL A 144 -28.77 11.05 -21.82
C VAL A 144 -29.65 11.53 -20.64
N LEU A 145 -29.03 11.68 -19.46
CA LEU A 145 -29.71 12.15 -18.25
C LEU A 145 -30.26 13.58 -18.42
N ASN A 146 -29.47 14.49 -19.00
CA ASN A 146 -29.87 15.87 -19.23
C ASN A 146 -30.96 15.96 -20.33
N ALA A 147 -30.86 15.14 -21.37
CA ALA A 147 -31.92 15.04 -22.39
C ALA A 147 -33.21 14.53 -21.79
N GLY A 148 -33.17 13.47 -20.95
CA GLY A 148 -34.33 12.94 -20.23
C GLY A 148 -34.91 13.97 -19.27
N MET A 149 -34.11 14.66 -18.49
CA MET A 149 -34.54 15.73 -17.58
C MET A 149 -35.19 16.89 -18.37
N TYR A 150 -34.60 17.30 -19.51
CA TYR A 150 -35.19 18.34 -20.35
C TYR A 150 -36.57 17.95 -20.86
N ALA A 151 -36.73 16.72 -21.37
CA ALA A 151 -38.01 16.22 -21.85
C ALA A 151 -39.07 16.22 -20.73
N VAL A 152 -38.71 15.81 -19.52
CA VAL A 152 -39.58 15.81 -18.34
C VAL A 152 -40.03 17.24 -18.01
N LEU A 153 -39.12 18.20 -17.93
CA LEU A 153 -39.40 19.57 -17.55
C LEU A 153 -40.28 20.29 -18.60
N VAL A 154 -40.01 20.06 -19.90
CA VAL A 154 -40.87 20.59 -20.98
C VAL A 154 -42.27 20.02 -20.90
N HIS A 155 -42.42 18.69 -20.69
CA HIS A 155 -43.70 18.04 -20.51
C HIS A 155 -44.47 18.57 -19.29
N ALA A 156 -43.77 18.91 -18.21
CA ALA A 156 -44.32 19.50 -16.99
C ALA A 156 -44.67 21.01 -17.13
N GLY A 157 -44.43 21.62 -18.31
CA GLY A 157 -44.77 23.00 -18.62
C GLY A 157 -43.86 24.06 -18.02
N PHE A 158 -42.56 23.74 -17.87
CA PHE A 158 -41.59 24.72 -17.40
C PHE A 158 -41.09 25.63 -18.54
N ASP A 159 -41.35 26.92 -18.48
CA ASP A 159 -40.92 27.91 -19.49
C ASP A 159 -39.40 28.04 -19.62
N ARG A 160 -38.63 27.74 -18.53
CA ARG A 160 -37.20 27.86 -18.46
C ARG A 160 -36.47 26.51 -18.29
N ALA A 161 -37.04 25.44 -18.90
CA ALA A 161 -36.49 24.09 -18.79
C ALA A 161 -35.03 24.04 -19.19
N LEU A 162 -34.62 24.72 -20.28
CA LEU A 162 -33.22 24.76 -20.74
C LEU A 162 -32.28 25.39 -19.71
N LEU A 163 -32.71 26.45 -19.02
CA LEU A 163 -31.88 27.11 -17.99
C LEU A 163 -31.66 26.16 -16.81
N ILE A 164 -32.70 25.46 -16.36
CA ILE A 164 -32.63 24.49 -15.25
C ILE A 164 -31.66 23.37 -15.62
N VAL A 165 -31.85 22.79 -16.81
CA VAL A 165 -30.97 21.71 -17.31
C VAL A 165 -29.50 22.18 -17.39
N SER A 166 -29.27 23.40 -17.88
CA SER A 166 -27.89 23.96 -18.00
C SER A 166 -27.19 24.09 -16.63
N ILE A 167 -27.94 24.51 -15.60
CA ILE A 167 -27.40 24.62 -14.24
C ILE A 167 -27.01 23.22 -13.72
N TYR A 168 -27.92 22.22 -13.85
CA TYR A 168 -27.62 20.85 -13.39
C TYR A 168 -26.52 20.18 -14.23
N ALA A 169 -26.47 20.45 -15.53
CA ALA A 169 -25.36 19.99 -16.39
C ALA A 169 -24.00 20.57 -15.92
N GLY A 170 -23.98 21.83 -15.50
CA GLY A 170 -22.80 22.45 -14.89
C GLY A 170 -22.37 21.73 -13.60
N PHE A 171 -23.31 21.45 -12.70
CA PHE A 171 -23.04 20.67 -11.50
C PHE A 171 -22.58 19.25 -11.79
N GLN A 172 -23.19 18.58 -12.78
CA GLN A 172 -22.76 17.24 -13.22
C GLN A 172 -21.35 17.27 -13.79
N ALA A 173 -21.01 18.25 -14.63
CA ALA A 173 -19.68 18.42 -15.19
C ALA A 173 -18.65 18.65 -14.08
N PHE A 174 -18.95 19.53 -13.13
CA PHE A 174 -18.08 19.77 -11.97
C PHE A 174 -17.88 18.50 -11.12
N ALA A 175 -18.97 17.77 -10.83
CA ALA A 175 -18.94 16.54 -10.06
C ALA A 175 -18.14 15.44 -10.78
N ALA A 176 -18.34 15.26 -12.10
CA ALA A 176 -17.59 14.32 -12.93
C ALA A 176 -16.10 14.64 -12.96
N LEU A 177 -15.77 15.93 -13.13
CA LEU A 177 -14.38 16.39 -13.16
C LEU A 177 -13.67 16.17 -11.81
N THR A 178 -14.34 16.53 -10.72
CA THR A 178 -13.84 16.31 -9.35
C THR A 178 -13.62 14.83 -9.09
N ALA A 179 -14.55 13.96 -9.46
CA ALA A 179 -14.43 12.51 -9.34
C ALA A 179 -13.26 11.98 -10.18
N HIS A 180 -13.08 12.49 -11.39
CA HIS A 180 -11.95 12.12 -12.25
C HIS A 180 -10.62 12.49 -11.65
N TYR A 181 -10.47 13.72 -11.15
CA TYR A 181 -9.23 14.17 -10.48
C TYR A 181 -8.96 13.41 -9.20
N ALA A 182 -9.97 13.15 -8.36
CA ALA A 182 -9.82 12.36 -7.15
C ALA A 182 -9.27 10.95 -7.47
N ARG A 183 -9.86 10.28 -8.46
CA ARG A 183 -9.40 8.96 -8.93
C ARG A 183 -7.98 9.00 -9.51
N SER A 184 -7.64 10.06 -10.25
CA SER A 184 -6.29 10.24 -10.79
C SER A 184 -5.26 10.44 -9.68
N ALA A 185 -5.61 11.23 -8.66
CA ALA A 185 -4.76 11.47 -7.49
C ALA A 185 -4.55 10.19 -6.65
N GLU A 186 -5.59 9.36 -6.46
CA GLU A 186 -5.46 8.05 -5.80
C GLU A 186 -4.49 7.14 -6.56
N ARG A 187 -4.65 7.00 -7.87
CA ARG A 187 -3.75 6.19 -8.71
C ARG A 187 -2.30 6.68 -8.66
N ALA A 188 -2.09 7.99 -8.69
CA ALA A 188 -0.76 8.58 -8.58
C ALA A 188 -0.12 8.26 -7.20
N ARG A 189 -0.90 8.33 -6.11
CA ARG A 189 -0.44 7.96 -4.76
C ARG A 189 -0.06 6.49 -4.68
N ASP A 190 -0.88 5.58 -5.22
CA ASP A 190 -0.61 4.14 -5.22
C ASP A 190 0.66 3.83 -6.01
N THR A 191 0.84 4.47 -7.18
CA THR A 191 2.04 4.32 -7.99
C THR A 191 3.28 4.82 -7.24
N LEU A 192 3.20 5.99 -6.60
CA LEU A 192 4.30 6.52 -5.80
C LEU A 192 4.65 5.63 -4.60
N ALA A 193 3.64 5.08 -3.92
CA ALA A 193 3.85 4.14 -2.82
C ALA A 193 4.56 2.87 -3.29
N TYR A 194 4.16 2.33 -4.45
CA TYR A 194 4.81 1.17 -5.05
C TYR A 194 6.27 1.45 -5.42
N VAL A 195 6.54 2.56 -6.14
CA VAL A 195 7.90 2.95 -6.54
C VAL A 195 8.79 3.22 -5.32
N ASN A 196 8.25 3.84 -4.27
CA ASN A 196 9.01 4.08 -3.04
C ASN A 196 9.36 2.77 -2.31
N ALA A 197 8.44 1.80 -2.26
CA ALA A 197 8.71 0.49 -1.69
C ALA A 197 9.80 -0.27 -2.48
N ASP A 198 9.74 -0.24 -3.81
CA ASP A 198 10.74 -0.85 -4.69
C ASP A 198 12.13 -0.21 -4.52
N LEU A 199 12.17 1.14 -4.43
CA LEU A 199 13.40 1.88 -4.18
C LEU A 199 14.03 1.52 -2.83
N LEU A 200 13.23 1.39 -1.77
CA LEU A 200 13.70 0.99 -0.45
C LEU A 200 14.25 -0.44 -0.46
N ALA A 201 13.58 -1.37 -1.14
CA ALA A 201 14.05 -2.74 -1.30
C ALA A 201 15.38 -2.79 -2.07
N THR A 202 15.48 -2.06 -3.17
CA THR A 202 16.71 -1.98 -3.98
C THR A 202 17.86 -1.36 -3.18
N ARG A 203 17.60 -0.31 -2.39
CA ARG A 203 18.63 0.29 -1.50
C ARG A 203 19.11 -0.69 -0.43
N ALA A 204 18.21 -1.48 0.15
CA ALA A 204 18.59 -2.51 1.13
C ALA A 204 19.52 -3.56 0.50
N LEU A 205 19.16 -4.07 -0.69
CA LEU A 205 19.99 -5.03 -1.43
C LEU A 205 21.37 -4.46 -1.80
N LEU A 206 21.43 -3.20 -2.25
CA LEU A 206 22.70 -2.54 -2.56
C LEU A 206 23.56 -2.33 -1.31
N ALA A 207 22.96 -1.99 -0.17
CA ALA A 207 23.67 -1.84 1.09
C ALA A 207 24.26 -3.17 1.57
N ASP A 208 23.52 -4.27 1.46
CA ASP A 208 24.01 -5.61 1.81
C ASP A 208 25.12 -6.04 0.86
N SER A 209 24.94 -5.86 -0.46
CA SER A 209 25.99 -6.16 -1.44
C SER A 209 27.28 -5.34 -1.21
N ALA A 210 27.15 -4.06 -0.84
CA ALA A 210 28.31 -3.22 -0.51
C ALA A 210 29.04 -3.69 0.76
N ARG A 211 28.28 -4.12 1.79
CA ARG A 211 28.86 -4.71 3.00
C ARG A 211 29.63 -6.00 2.70
N ASP A 212 29.07 -6.86 1.87
CA ASP A 212 29.71 -8.11 1.49
C ASP A 212 30.97 -7.88 0.66
N ALA A 213 30.92 -6.95 -0.29
CA ALA A 213 32.12 -6.55 -1.05
C ALA A 213 33.23 -5.99 -0.15
N GLU A 214 32.88 -5.18 0.85
CA GLU A 214 33.85 -4.63 1.82
C GLU A 214 34.42 -5.72 2.72
N ARG A 215 33.65 -6.67 3.22
CA ARG A 215 34.10 -7.82 3.98
C ARG A 215 35.15 -8.65 3.18
N LEU A 216 34.85 -8.94 1.91
CA LEU A 216 35.78 -9.65 1.01
C LEU A 216 37.03 -8.87 0.75
N ARG A 217 36.94 -7.56 0.63
CA ARG A 217 38.09 -6.69 0.49
C ARG A 217 39.01 -6.77 1.71
N LEU A 218 38.40 -6.61 2.91
CA LEU A 218 39.13 -6.70 4.18
C LEU A 218 39.75 -8.07 4.41
N ALA A 219 39.03 -9.16 4.08
CA ALA A 219 39.57 -10.51 4.20
C ALA A 219 40.81 -10.72 3.31
N ARG A 220 40.79 -10.20 2.07
CA ARG A 220 41.96 -10.25 1.17
C ARG A 220 43.13 -9.42 1.70
N GLU A 221 42.85 -8.19 2.15
CA GLU A 221 43.88 -7.30 2.68
C GLU A 221 44.55 -7.89 3.97
N LEU A 222 43.74 -8.47 4.86
CA LEU A 222 44.25 -9.19 6.03
C LEU A 222 45.11 -10.39 5.63
N HIS A 223 44.68 -11.18 4.64
CA HIS A 223 45.43 -12.33 4.16
C HIS A 223 46.78 -11.91 3.57
N ASP A 224 46.79 -10.88 2.73
CA ASP A 224 47.99 -10.45 2.01
C ASP A 224 49.00 -9.75 2.94
N VAL A 225 48.55 -8.81 3.77
CA VAL A 225 49.43 -8.02 4.63
C VAL A 225 49.87 -8.82 5.87
N ALA A 226 48.93 -9.39 6.60
CA ALA A 226 49.26 -10.11 7.85
C ALA A 226 49.83 -11.49 7.55
N GLY A 227 49.27 -12.25 6.60
CA GLY A 227 49.74 -13.58 6.25
C GLY A 227 51.18 -13.58 5.73
N HIS A 228 51.54 -12.66 4.83
CA HIS A 228 52.92 -12.56 4.32
C HIS A 228 53.92 -12.11 5.39
N LYS A 229 53.55 -11.10 6.20
CA LYS A 229 54.46 -10.60 7.27
C LYS A 229 54.68 -11.65 8.35
N LEU A 230 53.67 -12.37 8.78
CA LEU A 230 53.77 -13.44 9.76
C LEU A 230 54.54 -14.65 9.23
N THR A 231 54.39 -14.98 7.96
CA THR A 231 55.16 -16.03 7.32
C THR A 231 56.64 -15.67 7.28
N ALA A 232 56.97 -14.44 6.91
CA ALA A 232 58.36 -13.95 6.94
C ALA A 232 58.95 -13.93 8.37
N LEU A 233 58.16 -13.48 9.37
CA LEU A 233 58.57 -13.52 10.78
C LEU A 233 58.86 -14.95 11.24
N ARG A 234 58.02 -15.90 10.89
CA ARG A 234 58.18 -17.31 11.25
C ARG A 234 59.40 -17.95 10.60
N ILE A 235 59.74 -17.58 9.37
CA ILE A 235 61.00 -18.04 8.72
C ILE A 235 62.18 -17.49 9.47
N ASN A 236 62.24 -16.21 9.84
CA ASN A 236 63.34 -15.61 10.60
C ASN A 236 63.46 -16.23 12.01
N LEU A 237 62.35 -16.51 12.69
CA LEU A 237 62.36 -17.18 14.00
C LEU A 237 62.98 -18.59 13.91
N ARG A 238 62.64 -19.36 12.88
CA ARG A 238 63.18 -20.68 12.62
C ARG A 238 64.74 -20.64 12.35
N LEU A 239 65.21 -19.62 11.68
CA LEU A 239 66.65 -19.41 11.49
C LEU A 239 67.31 -19.09 12.78
N LEU A 240 66.73 -18.31 13.67
CA LEU A 240 67.19 -18.00 15.00
C LEU A 240 67.21 -19.23 15.93
N SER A 241 66.20 -20.06 15.89
CA SER A 241 66.11 -21.30 16.68
C SER A 241 67.02 -22.38 16.18
N ALA A 242 67.53 -22.29 14.94
CA ALA A 242 68.62 -23.19 14.42
C ALA A 242 70.04 -22.81 14.86
N ASP A 243 70.24 -21.62 15.43
CA ASP A 243 71.53 -21.21 15.99
C ASP A 243 71.77 -21.91 17.35
N PRO A 244 72.81 -22.67 17.52
CA PRO A 244 73.14 -23.38 18.80
C PRO A 244 73.23 -22.45 20.00
N ALA A 245 73.59 -21.19 19.84
CA ALA A 245 73.73 -20.20 20.90
C ALA A 245 72.31 -19.68 21.37
N LEU A 246 71.29 -19.75 20.53
CA LEU A 246 69.92 -19.23 20.77
C LEU A 246 68.93 -20.36 20.94
N ALA A 247 69.22 -21.60 20.49
CA ALA A 247 68.33 -22.75 20.51
C ALA A 247 67.78 -23.14 21.91
N GLN A 248 68.56 -22.83 22.94
CA GLN A 248 68.29 -23.16 24.36
C GLN A 248 67.55 -22.01 25.08
N ARG A 249 67.26 -20.88 24.41
CA ARG A 249 66.54 -19.76 25.00
C ARG A 249 65.01 -19.99 24.93
N GLU A 250 64.38 -20.06 26.09
CA GLU A 250 62.94 -20.28 26.24
C GLU A 250 62.14 -19.18 25.54
N GLU A 251 62.67 -17.95 25.51
CA GLU A 251 61.99 -16.81 24.86
C GLU A 251 61.84 -16.99 23.35
N VAL A 252 62.81 -17.65 22.67
CA VAL A 252 62.71 -17.91 21.23
C VAL A 252 61.64 -18.93 20.91
N ALA A 253 61.52 -19.99 21.73
CA ALA A 253 60.50 -20.99 21.60
C ALA A 253 59.08 -20.39 21.84
N VAL A 254 58.88 -19.51 22.82
CA VAL A 254 57.68 -18.82 23.13
C VAL A 254 57.24 -17.91 21.96
N VAL A 255 58.17 -17.13 21.38
CA VAL A 255 57.85 -16.23 20.25
C VAL A 255 57.50 -17.02 18.99
N GLU A 256 58.19 -18.18 18.74
CA GLU A 256 57.82 -19.07 17.62
C GLU A 256 56.41 -19.63 17.78
N GLN A 257 56.05 -20.08 18.99
CA GLN A 257 54.70 -20.57 19.29
C GLN A 257 53.66 -19.48 19.12
N LEU A 258 53.83 -18.29 19.71
CA LEU A 258 52.91 -17.17 19.58
C LEU A 258 52.70 -16.73 18.12
N SER A 259 53.79 -16.75 17.33
CA SER A 259 53.71 -16.43 15.89
C SER A 259 52.89 -17.47 15.11
N ALA A 260 53.00 -18.77 15.50
CA ALA A 260 52.21 -19.83 14.89
C ALA A 260 50.73 -19.74 15.26
N GLU A 261 50.42 -19.46 16.52
CA GLU A 261 49.07 -19.25 17.01
C GLU A 261 48.41 -18.05 16.32
N LEU A 262 49.09 -16.91 16.26
CA LEU A 262 48.58 -15.70 15.61
C LEU A 262 48.27 -15.93 14.11
N LEU A 263 49.13 -16.68 13.40
CA LEU A 263 48.89 -17.03 12.00
C LEU A 263 47.67 -17.92 11.84
N SER A 264 47.42 -18.85 12.76
CA SER A 264 46.24 -19.69 12.81
C SER A 264 44.99 -18.87 13.06
N ASP A 265 45.04 -17.95 14.04
CA ASP A 265 43.89 -17.09 14.37
C ASP A 265 43.49 -16.18 13.21
N ILE A 266 44.45 -15.56 12.55
CA ILE A 266 44.18 -14.75 11.36
C ILE A 266 43.56 -15.59 10.24
N ARG A 267 44.03 -16.81 10.01
CA ARG A 267 43.41 -17.70 9.02
C ARG A 267 41.97 -18.05 9.38
N ASN A 268 41.68 -18.31 10.63
CA ASN A 268 40.36 -18.61 11.11
C ASN A 268 39.41 -17.40 10.93
N VAL A 269 39.89 -16.18 11.26
CA VAL A 269 39.12 -14.94 11.05
C VAL A 269 38.88 -14.70 9.56
N VAL A 270 39.88 -14.87 8.70
CA VAL A 270 39.70 -14.72 7.24
C VAL A 270 38.74 -15.76 6.71
N GLN A 271 38.81 -17.01 7.22
CA GLN A 271 37.88 -18.06 6.82
C GLN A 271 36.43 -17.73 7.25
N SER A 272 36.23 -17.30 8.49
CA SER A 272 34.88 -16.91 8.97
C SER A 272 34.30 -15.74 8.18
N LEU A 273 35.10 -14.73 7.82
CA LEU A 273 34.69 -13.62 6.97
C LEU A 273 34.28 -14.06 5.56
N ARG A 274 34.78 -15.20 5.07
CA ARG A 274 34.42 -15.80 3.77
C ARG A 274 33.23 -16.72 3.87
N ASP A 275 33.09 -17.47 4.97
CA ASP A 275 32.03 -18.47 5.17
C ASP A 275 30.71 -17.82 5.52
N ASP A 276 30.67 -16.62 6.14
CA ASP A 276 29.47 -15.81 6.35
C ASP A 276 28.78 -15.35 5.03
N GLN A 277 29.41 -15.57 3.87
CA GLN A 277 28.79 -15.40 2.54
C GLN A 277 28.04 -16.63 2.03
N GLY A 278 28.09 -17.72 2.74
CA GLY A 278 27.38 -18.92 2.32
C GLY A 278 25.92 -18.89 2.77
N LEU A 279 25.04 -18.35 1.96
CA LEU A 279 23.91 -19.20 1.57
C LEU A 279 24.56 -20.52 1.19
N ASP A 280 24.52 -21.51 2.13
CA ASP A 280 24.95 -22.87 1.83
C ASP A 280 24.19 -23.29 0.55
N LEU A 281 24.85 -23.06 -0.60
CA LEU A 281 24.30 -23.37 -1.91
C LEU A 281 23.81 -24.82 -1.92
N GLN A 282 24.41 -25.66 -1.09
CA GLN A 282 24.05 -27.05 -0.89
C GLN A 282 22.72 -27.18 -0.11
N THR A 283 22.50 -26.34 0.89
CA THR A 283 21.23 -26.29 1.64
C THR A 283 20.12 -25.63 0.81
N ALA A 284 20.43 -24.55 0.06
CA ALA A 284 19.49 -23.92 -0.87
C ALA A 284 19.11 -24.87 -2.03
N LEU A 285 20.06 -25.59 -2.62
CA LEU A 285 19.79 -26.60 -3.64
C LEU A 285 19.01 -27.81 -3.07
N ARG A 286 19.30 -28.26 -1.85
CA ARG A 286 18.50 -29.31 -1.20
C ARG A 286 17.08 -28.85 -0.90
N ALA A 287 16.86 -27.61 -0.48
CA ALA A 287 15.52 -27.05 -0.27
C ALA A 287 14.74 -26.93 -1.59
N LEU A 288 15.39 -26.54 -2.68
CA LEU A 288 14.81 -26.48 -4.02
C LEU A 288 14.57 -27.88 -4.63
N ALA A 289 15.39 -28.88 -4.28
CA ALA A 289 15.27 -30.25 -4.73
C ALA A 289 14.32 -31.10 -3.84
N ALA A 290 13.84 -30.55 -2.73
CA ALA A 290 12.85 -31.25 -1.89
C ALA A 290 11.55 -31.43 -2.70
N PRO A 291 11.03 -32.66 -2.81
CA PRO A 291 9.81 -32.90 -3.55
C PRO A 291 8.65 -32.11 -2.91
N PHE A 292 7.93 -31.36 -3.71
CA PHE A 292 6.69 -30.69 -3.27
C PHE A 292 5.77 -31.73 -2.63
N PRO A 293 5.18 -31.47 -1.44
CA PRO A 293 4.16 -32.32 -0.90
C PRO A 293 3.02 -32.40 -1.91
N ARG A 294 2.76 -33.60 -2.40
CA ARG A 294 1.60 -33.85 -3.28
C ARG A 294 0.34 -33.59 -2.47
N PRO A 295 -0.69 -32.95 -3.05
CA PRO A 295 -1.95 -32.66 -2.37
C PRO A 295 -2.66 -33.93 -1.93
#